data_69c27b86d386ab25b6a7e9c2809bc438
#
_entry.id   69c27b86d386ab25b6a7e9c2809bc438
#
_cell.length_a   1.000
_cell.length_b   1.000
_cell.length_c   1.000
_cell.angle_alpha   90.00
_cell.angle_beta   90.00
_cell.angle_gamma   90.00
#
_symmetry.space_group_name_H-M   'P 1'
#
loop_
_entity.id
_entity.type
_entity.pdbx_description
1 polymer ?
#
loop_
_entity_poly.entity_id
_entity_poly.type
_entity_poly.pdbx_seq_one_letter_code
_entity_poly.pdbx_strand_id
1 'polypeptide(L)'
;MSVPPASKPLATKPRAVVIGAGVAGLAAACLMSKDYDVTVLEKNPEPGGRVGRLRDGGFLWDTGPSWLLMPDAYKRFYQRMGTTMEAELDLIRLDPAYRVFHEGFDPVDVRSGIPEVRTLFDALSPGDGEKVTAYLDSATDTYRMAVKMFLYTTFSSVRPFLTRAMLGKLGTLQRLLMTSLKRHVERDFSHPIAQKILQYPAVFLATSPADTPAMYHLLSHTDLVEGVYYPRGGFGTVVDSLERLALGQGVELRFGYEARAITSIPVDAKKTRHKATGVRVCQVNADKGGVKETEILPADVVIAAGDMYHTDTQLLPSKLRSHPERHWKHTKPGIGVVVAMLGVRGHLPQLTHHQLILSSEWEEDFDAIFNSPHGSSHSIYVCKPSETDAEIAPEGHENLFILIPTSASTDIGHGSTYNDEPTPKVEMLVDAAIQLISDRCGIPDLEERVVARHTLGPADFAQRYFAWHGTALGYAHTLRQSAFLRGNQASKTVEGLFYAGSTTTPGVGVPMCLISAENAASLAADYLA
;
A
#
# COMPACT_ATOMS: atom_id res chain seq x y z
N MET A 1 -25.34 38.41 47.91
CA MET A 1 -24.54 37.27 47.43
C MET A 1 -25.02 36.91 46.04
N SER A 2 -24.27 37.29 45.02
CA SER A 2 -24.58 36.98 43.61
C SER A 2 -24.11 35.56 43.30
N VAL A 3 -25.03 34.70 42.85
CA VAL A 3 -24.70 33.33 42.38
C VAL A 3 -23.86 33.47 41.13
N PRO A 4 -22.69 32.80 41.01
CA PRO A 4 -21.91 32.82 39.77
C PRO A 4 -22.71 32.16 38.65
N PRO A 5 -22.60 32.65 37.39
CA PRO A 5 -23.31 32.07 36.26
C PRO A 5 -22.81 30.62 36.05
N ALA A 6 -23.77 29.71 35.88
CA ALA A 6 -23.49 28.31 35.56
C ALA A 6 -22.58 28.23 34.34
N SER A 7 -21.43 27.56 34.47
CA SER A 7 -20.54 27.30 33.38
C SER A 7 -21.32 26.59 32.26
N LYS A 8 -21.27 27.15 31.02
CA LYS A 8 -21.80 26.46 29.83
C LYS A 8 -21.20 25.05 29.79
N PRO A 9 -22.01 24.00 29.58
CA PRO A 9 -21.47 22.66 29.40
C PRO A 9 -20.48 22.72 28.24
N LEU A 10 -19.28 22.19 28.44
CA LEU A 10 -18.33 21.99 27.35
C LEU A 10 -19.07 21.21 26.26
N ALA A 11 -19.10 21.79 25.06
CA ALA A 11 -19.71 21.12 23.91
C ALA A 11 -18.98 19.77 23.74
N THR A 12 -19.73 18.68 23.80
CA THR A 12 -19.18 17.33 23.57
C THR A 12 -18.66 17.28 22.12
N LYS A 13 -17.43 16.76 21.95
CA LYS A 13 -16.89 16.56 20.60
C LYS A 13 -17.83 15.66 19.78
N PRO A 14 -17.96 15.90 18.46
CA PRO A 14 -18.67 14.97 17.59
C PRO A 14 -17.95 13.61 17.58
N ARG A 15 -18.73 12.53 17.40
CA ARG A 15 -18.22 11.15 17.42
C ARG A 15 -17.80 10.71 16.03
N ALA A 16 -16.63 10.17 15.91
CA ALA A 16 -16.14 9.55 14.68
C ALA A 16 -15.85 8.05 14.89
N VAL A 17 -16.36 7.22 14.01
CA VAL A 17 -16.01 5.80 13.96
C VAL A 17 -15.17 5.54 12.72
N VAL A 18 -13.98 4.96 12.93
CA VAL A 18 -13.06 4.55 11.87
C VAL A 18 -13.12 3.03 11.73
N ILE A 19 -13.40 2.51 10.53
CA ILE A 19 -13.49 1.09 10.24
C ILE A 19 -12.18 0.61 9.64
N GLY A 20 -11.40 -0.17 10.39
CA GLY A 20 -10.09 -0.71 10.05
C GLY A 20 -8.93 0.04 10.69
N ALA A 21 -8.07 -0.68 11.44
CA ALA A 21 -6.86 -0.18 12.07
C ALA A 21 -5.60 -0.41 11.21
N GLY A 22 -5.74 -0.36 9.88
CA GLY A 22 -4.58 -0.25 8.98
C GLY A 22 -3.97 1.15 9.03
N VAL A 23 -2.85 1.37 8.33
CA VAL A 23 -2.14 2.66 8.30
C VAL A 23 -3.10 3.84 8.04
N ALA A 24 -3.99 3.73 7.05
CA ALA A 24 -4.91 4.82 6.73
C ALA A 24 -5.92 5.10 7.86
N GLY A 25 -6.43 4.06 8.51
CA GLY A 25 -7.39 4.21 9.59
C GLY A 25 -6.75 4.80 10.84
N LEU A 26 -5.58 4.30 11.25
CA LEU A 26 -4.82 4.85 12.38
C LEU A 26 -4.42 6.30 12.13
N ALA A 27 -3.91 6.62 10.93
CA ALA A 27 -3.55 7.98 10.57
C ALA A 27 -4.76 8.93 10.56
N ALA A 28 -5.92 8.48 10.04
CA ALA A 28 -7.15 9.27 10.08
C ALA A 28 -7.61 9.50 11.51
N ALA A 29 -7.55 8.47 12.37
CA ALA A 29 -7.90 8.58 13.79
C ALA A 29 -7.01 9.58 14.52
N CYS A 30 -5.69 9.53 14.31
CA CYS A 30 -4.75 10.52 14.84
C CYS A 30 -5.11 11.95 14.40
N LEU A 31 -5.35 12.15 13.10
CA LEU A 31 -5.64 13.47 12.54
C LEU A 31 -6.97 14.05 13.05
N MET A 32 -7.94 13.19 13.34
CA MET A 32 -9.28 13.59 13.79
C MET A 32 -9.41 13.74 15.32
N SER A 33 -8.56 13.12 16.12
CA SER A 33 -8.66 13.06 17.59
C SER A 33 -8.72 14.41 18.29
N LYS A 34 -8.16 15.45 17.67
CA LYS A 34 -8.21 16.81 18.19
C LYS A 34 -9.64 17.36 18.25
N ASP A 35 -10.45 17.06 17.22
CA ASP A 35 -11.74 17.67 17.02
C ASP A 35 -12.92 16.70 17.23
N TYR A 36 -12.64 15.39 17.34
CA TYR A 36 -13.62 14.31 17.47
C TYR A 36 -13.31 13.39 18.65
N ASP A 37 -14.36 12.75 19.20
CA ASP A 37 -14.22 11.50 19.96
C ASP A 37 -14.14 10.35 18.98
N VAL A 38 -12.94 9.72 18.89
CA VAL A 38 -12.65 8.74 17.85
C VAL A 38 -12.60 7.32 18.43
N THR A 39 -13.38 6.42 17.84
CA THR A 39 -13.28 4.96 18.05
C THR A 39 -12.84 4.28 16.75
N VAL A 40 -11.77 3.48 16.81
CA VAL A 40 -11.31 2.64 15.69
C VAL A 40 -11.74 1.20 15.92
N LEU A 41 -12.32 0.60 14.89
CA LEU A 41 -12.74 -0.81 14.89
C LEU A 41 -11.80 -1.63 14.03
N GLU A 42 -11.25 -2.70 14.57
CA GLU A 42 -10.44 -3.67 13.84
C GLU A 42 -10.93 -5.09 14.14
N LYS A 43 -11.18 -5.87 13.08
CA LYS A 43 -11.65 -7.26 13.23
C LYS A 43 -10.56 -8.22 13.69
N ASN A 44 -9.30 -7.92 13.36
CA ASN A 44 -8.15 -8.72 13.76
C ASN A 44 -7.72 -8.36 15.20
N PRO A 45 -6.93 -9.23 15.84
CA PRO A 45 -6.46 -9.00 17.22
C PRO A 45 -5.39 -7.91 17.33
N GLU A 46 -4.85 -7.43 16.22
CA GLU A 46 -3.76 -6.46 16.16
C GLU A 46 -3.95 -5.44 15.02
N PRO A 47 -3.37 -4.23 15.13
CA PRO A 47 -3.42 -3.23 14.07
C PRO A 47 -2.47 -3.53 12.92
N GLY A 48 -2.48 -2.68 11.89
CA GLY A 48 -1.54 -2.67 10.77
C GLY A 48 -2.18 -3.05 9.43
N GLY A 49 -3.20 -3.90 9.44
CA GLY A 49 -3.80 -4.37 8.19
C GLY A 49 -2.78 -5.08 7.32
N ARG A 50 -2.53 -4.57 6.09
CA ARG A 50 -1.51 -5.11 5.18
C ARG A 50 -0.06 -4.83 5.61
N VAL A 51 0.17 -4.01 6.61
CA VAL A 51 1.48 -3.77 7.27
C VAL A 51 1.51 -4.60 8.56
N GLY A 52 1.39 -5.92 8.40
CA GLY A 52 1.44 -6.85 9.52
C GLY A 52 2.86 -7.36 9.78
N ARG A 53 3.03 -8.05 10.90
CA ARG A 53 4.27 -8.71 11.30
C ARG A 53 4.01 -10.16 11.68
N LEU A 54 5.02 -11.00 11.46
CA LEU A 54 5.06 -12.36 11.96
C LEU A 54 6.32 -12.56 12.79
N ARG A 55 6.19 -13.17 13.97
CA ARG A 55 7.30 -13.56 14.83
C ARG A 55 7.25 -15.06 15.08
N ASP A 56 8.34 -15.73 14.78
CA ASP A 56 8.49 -17.15 15.08
C ASP A 56 9.95 -17.54 15.23
N GLY A 57 10.28 -18.38 16.21
CA GLY A 57 11.62 -18.92 16.40
C GLY A 57 12.75 -17.88 16.55
N GLY A 58 12.44 -16.65 16.98
CA GLY A 58 13.38 -15.53 17.08
C GLY A 58 13.51 -14.71 15.80
N PHE A 59 12.85 -15.10 14.73
CA PHE A 59 12.74 -14.31 13.50
C PHE A 59 11.59 -13.31 13.59
N LEU A 60 11.78 -12.19 12.88
CA LEU A 60 10.75 -11.20 12.63
C LEU A 60 10.65 -10.95 11.13
N TRP A 61 9.45 -11.05 10.56
CA TRP A 61 9.15 -10.67 9.18
C TRP A 61 8.02 -9.65 9.14
N ASP A 62 8.14 -8.68 8.24
CA ASP A 62 6.98 -7.95 7.75
C ASP A 62 6.19 -8.84 6.78
N THR A 63 4.85 -8.76 6.81
CA THR A 63 3.98 -9.58 5.94
C THR A 63 3.49 -8.83 4.71
N GLY A 64 4.04 -7.63 4.44
CA GLY A 64 3.57 -6.75 3.38
C GLY A 64 4.66 -5.84 2.80
N PRO A 65 4.53 -4.50 2.91
CA PRO A 65 5.47 -3.57 2.31
C PRO A 65 6.85 -3.67 2.96
N SER A 66 7.88 -3.51 2.13
CA SER A 66 9.29 -3.56 2.55
C SER A 66 10.11 -2.37 2.04
N TRP A 67 9.57 -1.56 1.10
CA TRP A 67 10.22 -0.37 0.56
C TRP A 67 9.62 0.90 1.15
N LEU A 68 10.38 1.65 1.97
CA LEU A 68 9.97 2.96 2.41
C LEU A 68 10.44 4.00 1.40
N LEU A 69 9.49 4.53 0.67
CA LEU A 69 9.65 5.58 -0.32
C LEU A 69 8.89 6.83 0.10
N MET A 70 9.16 7.98 -0.52
CA MET A 70 8.47 9.24 -0.25
C MET A 70 8.52 9.66 1.23
N PRO A 71 9.70 9.83 1.83
CA PRO A 71 9.84 10.21 3.23
C PRO A 71 9.17 11.56 3.56
N ASP A 72 8.97 12.43 2.58
CA ASP A 72 8.27 13.70 2.70
C ASP A 72 6.80 13.55 3.15
N ALA A 73 6.11 12.47 2.73
CA ALA A 73 4.75 12.18 3.17
C ALA A 73 4.71 11.81 4.67
N TYR A 74 5.68 11.04 5.14
CA TYR A 74 5.81 10.69 6.56
C TYR A 74 6.19 11.93 7.39
N LYS A 75 7.18 12.72 6.95
CA LYS A 75 7.56 13.98 7.60
C LYS A 75 6.37 14.91 7.80
N ARG A 76 5.57 15.09 6.74
CA ARG A 76 4.37 15.92 6.79
C ARG A 76 3.35 15.39 7.80
N PHE A 77 3.09 14.08 7.81
CA PHE A 77 2.17 13.46 8.75
C PHE A 77 2.62 13.69 10.20
N TYR A 78 3.86 13.34 10.53
CA TYR A 78 4.39 13.48 11.89
C TYR A 78 4.45 14.94 12.35
N GLN A 79 4.79 15.87 11.48
CA GLN A 79 4.71 17.32 11.78
C GLN A 79 3.30 17.76 12.16
N ARG A 80 2.26 17.23 11.50
CA ARG A 80 0.86 17.51 11.88
C ARG A 80 0.49 16.91 13.24
N MET A 81 1.15 15.85 13.63
CA MET A 81 0.99 15.23 14.95
C MET A 81 1.80 15.92 16.05
N GLY A 82 2.59 16.95 15.72
CA GLY A 82 3.42 17.69 16.68
C GLY A 82 4.72 16.97 17.05
N THR A 83 5.15 16.01 16.24
CA THR A 83 6.42 15.28 16.36
C THR A 83 7.22 15.33 15.06
N THR A 84 8.31 14.58 14.94
CA THR A 84 9.10 14.48 13.71
C THR A 84 9.23 13.02 13.27
N MET A 85 9.45 12.79 11.98
CA MET A 85 9.67 11.44 11.46
C MET A 85 10.89 10.79 12.13
N GLU A 86 11.94 11.55 12.36
CA GLU A 86 13.20 11.11 12.97
C GLU A 86 13.06 10.77 14.47
N ALA A 87 12.07 11.34 15.17
CA ALA A 87 11.75 10.99 16.55
C ALA A 87 10.90 9.71 16.63
N GLU A 88 10.16 9.41 15.58
CA GLU A 88 9.21 8.30 15.53
C GLU A 88 9.78 7.05 14.87
N LEU A 89 10.69 7.19 13.89
CA LEU A 89 11.24 6.12 13.08
C LEU A 89 12.76 6.24 12.98
N ASP A 90 13.47 5.15 13.24
CA ASP A 90 14.89 5.02 12.92
C ASP A 90 15.05 4.53 11.48
N LEU A 91 15.26 5.47 10.54
CA LEU A 91 15.34 5.18 9.11
C LEU A 91 16.78 5.01 8.65
N ILE A 92 17.05 3.88 8.00
CA ILE A 92 18.32 3.57 7.37
C ILE A 92 18.14 3.72 5.85
N ARG A 93 18.95 4.58 5.22
CA ARG A 93 19.02 4.67 3.75
C ARG A 93 19.84 3.49 3.24
N LEU A 94 19.26 2.73 2.33
CA LEU A 94 19.90 1.53 1.79
C LEU A 94 20.92 1.87 0.70
N ASP A 95 22.07 1.19 0.73
CA ASP A 95 23.13 1.28 -0.28
C ASP A 95 23.83 -0.08 -0.45
N PRO A 96 23.62 -0.78 -1.57
CA PRO A 96 22.76 -0.41 -2.70
C PRO A 96 21.29 -0.38 -2.30
N ALA A 97 20.49 0.42 -3.03
CA ALA A 97 19.04 0.46 -2.85
C ALA A 97 18.42 -0.91 -3.13
N TYR A 98 18.90 -1.57 -4.17
CA TYR A 98 18.52 -2.94 -4.53
C TYR A 98 19.51 -3.55 -5.53
N ARG A 99 19.48 -4.88 -5.67
CA ARG A 99 20.22 -5.66 -6.66
C ARG A 99 19.27 -6.27 -7.68
N VAL A 100 19.63 -6.19 -8.96
CA VAL A 100 18.89 -6.80 -10.07
C VAL A 100 19.65 -8.03 -10.55
N PHE A 101 18.97 -9.17 -10.52
CA PHE A 101 19.41 -10.41 -11.19
C PHE A 101 18.57 -10.58 -12.46
N HIS A 102 19.24 -10.78 -13.58
CA HIS A 102 18.60 -11.00 -14.87
C HIS A 102 19.34 -12.10 -15.64
N GLU A 103 18.59 -12.96 -16.30
CA GLU A 103 19.16 -14.05 -17.08
C GLU A 103 20.13 -13.55 -18.16
N GLY A 104 21.32 -14.17 -18.24
CA GLY A 104 22.34 -13.83 -19.21
C GLY A 104 23.18 -12.59 -18.88
N PHE A 105 23.00 -11.99 -17.70
CA PHE A 105 23.77 -10.83 -17.24
C PHE A 105 24.30 -11.04 -15.83
N ASP A 106 25.42 -10.40 -15.52
CA ASP A 106 25.90 -10.31 -14.14
C ASP A 106 24.94 -9.50 -13.27
N PRO A 107 24.85 -9.78 -11.96
CA PRO A 107 24.05 -9.00 -11.03
C PRO A 107 24.42 -7.51 -11.03
N VAL A 108 23.42 -6.64 -10.98
CA VAL A 108 23.61 -5.19 -11.06
C VAL A 108 23.10 -4.52 -9.79
N ASP A 109 23.99 -3.83 -9.09
CA ASP A 109 23.64 -3.00 -7.93
C ASP A 109 23.12 -1.64 -8.38
N VAL A 110 21.91 -1.33 -7.97
CA VAL A 110 21.28 -0.02 -8.19
C VAL A 110 21.45 0.83 -6.95
N ARG A 111 22.21 1.92 -7.08
CA ARG A 111 22.44 2.91 -6.04
C ARG A 111 21.64 4.17 -6.33
N SER A 112 21.02 4.74 -5.31
CA SER A 112 20.24 5.96 -5.48
C SER A 112 21.14 7.20 -5.46
N GLY A 113 20.89 8.09 -6.40
CA GLY A 113 21.61 9.33 -6.64
C GLY A 113 21.82 9.54 -8.14
N ILE A 114 21.65 10.76 -8.65
CA ILE A 114 21.79 11.03 -10.09
C ILE A 114 23.19 10.64 -10.60
N PRO A 115 24.32 10.92 -9.89
CA PRO A 115 25.64 10.51 -10.35
C PRO A 115 25.82 8.99 -10.43
N GLU A 116 25.30 8.25 -9.44
CA GLU A 116 25.37 6.80 -9.35
C GLU A 116 24.57 6.14 -10.47
N VAL A 117 23.33 6.60 -10.67
CA VAL A 117 22.44 6.10 -11.74
C VAL A 117 23.02 6.44 -13.11
N ARG A 118 23.56 7.64 -13.31
CA ARG A 118 24.24 8.01 -14.55
C ARG A 118 25.40 7.06 -14.87
N THR A 119 26.26 6.79 -13.88
CA THR A 119 27.40 5.88 -14.03
C THR A 119 26.94 4.47 -14.40
N LEU A 120 25.91 3.97 -13.72
CA LEU A 120 25.32 2.67 -13.99
C LEU A 120 24.80 2.59 -15.45
N PHE A 121 24.03 3.58 -15.88
CA PHE A 121 23.42 3.56 -17.22
C PHE A 121 24.47 3.72 -18.34
N ASP A 122 25.53 4.51 -18.12
CA ASP A 122 26.67 4.57 -19.05
C ASP A 122 27.44 3.25 -19.12
N ALA A 123 27.52 2.50 -18.01
CA ALA A 123 28.13 1.18 -17.99
C ALA A 123 27.28 0.12 -18.72
N LEU A 124 25.96 0.21 -18.63
CA LEU A 124 25.04 -0.67 -19.35
C LEU A 124 25.03 -0.39 -20.86
N SER A 125 25.05 0.89 -21.23
CA SER A 125 25.06 1.33 -22.63
C SER A 125 25.69 2.72 -22.75
N PRO A 126 26.81 2.89 -23.47
CA PRO A 126 27.49 4.17 -23.61
C PRO A 126 26.56 5.28 -24.12
N GLY A 127 26.49 6.39 -23.39
CA GLY A 127 25.64 7.55 -23.67
C GLY A 127 24.24 7.49 -23.05
N ASP A 128 23.84 6.39 -22.41
CA ASP A 128 22.57 6.31 -21.70
C ASP A 128 22.58 7.06 -20.35
N GLY A 129 23.76 7.39 -19.81
CA GLY A 129 23.88 8.22 -18.62
C GLY A 129 23.35 9.65 -18.78
N GLU A 130 23.52 10.28 -19.96
CA GLU A 130 22.90 11.58 -20.25
C GLU A 130 21.38 11.45 -20.44
N LYS A 131 20.93 10.40 -21.11
CA LYS A 131 19.50 10.15 -21.32
C LYS A 131 18.77 9.89 -20.01
N VAL A 132 19.35 9.07 -19.10
CA VAL A 132 18.73 8.79 -17.81
C VAL A 132 18.72 10.04 -16.92
N THR A 133 19.74 10.90 -16.98
CA THR A 133 19.72 12.18 -16.26
C THR A 133 18.53 13.03 -16.70
N ALA A 134 18.32 13.20 -18.00
CA ALA A 134 17.17 13.94 -18.52
C ALA A 134 15.81 13.28 -18.17
N TYR A 135 15.77 11.95 -18.15
CA TYR A 135 14.59 11.20 -17.71
C TYR A 135 14.28 11.45 -16.23
N LEU A 136 15.30 11.43 -15.35
CA LEU A 136 15.15 11.66 -13.91
C LEU A 136 14.79 13.12 -13.59
N ASP A 137 15.30 14.09 -14.35
CA ASP A 137 14.87 15.50 -14.24
C ASP A 137 13.37 15.64 -14.54
N SER A 138 12.91 15.00 -15.60
CA SER A 138 11.48 14.94 -15.97
C SER A 138 10.65 14.24 -14.89
N ALA A 139 11.15 13.13 -14.32
CA ALA A 139 10.52 12.40 -13.24
C ALA A 139 10.38 13.26 -11.98
N THR A 140 11.45 13.96 -11.60
CA THR A 140 11.50 14.89 -10.47
C THR A 140 10.49 16.04 -10.62
N ASP A 141 10.44 16.65 -11.80
CA ASP A 141 9.49 17.73 -12.09
C ASP A 141 8.03 17.24 -12.03
N THR A 142 7.80 16.03 -12.54
CA THR A 142 6.47 15.41 -12.52
C THR A 142 6.07 15.02 -11.09
N TYR A 143 7.00 14.49 -10.30
CA TYR A 143 6.79 14.19 -8.88
C TYR A 143 6.41 15.44 -8.08
N ARG A 144 7.20 16.52 -8.19
CA ARG A 144 6.92 17.79 -7.51
C ARG A 144 5.56 18.37 -7.92
N MET A 145 5.20 18.25 -9.19
CA MET A 145 3.88 18.65 -9.67
C MET A 145 2.77 17.77 -9.06
N ALA A 146 2.97 16.45 -9.00
CA ALA A 146 2.00 15.51 -8.43
C ALA A 146 1.77 15.79 -6.93
N VAL A 147 2.82 15.96 -6.15
CA VAL A 147 2.74 16.31 -4.72
C VAL A 147 1.97 17.62 -4.53
N LYS A 148 2.33 18.67 -5.28
CA LYS A 148 1.73 20.01 -5.11
C LYS A 148 0.27 20.09 -5.53
N MET A 149 -0.15 19.32 -6.54
CA MET A 149 -1.43 19.56 -7.24
C MET A 149 -2.42 18.42 -7.15
N PHE A 150 -1.94 17.17 -6.97
CA PHE A 150 -2.81 15.99 -7.10
C PHE A 150 -2.92 15.17 -5.81
N LEU A 151 -1.83 14.95 -5.08
CA LEU A 151 -1.83 13.99 -3.99
C LEU A 151 -2.62 14.48 -2.77
N TYR A 152 -2.46 15.74 -2.40
CA TYR A 152 -3.14 16.37 -1.25
C TYR A 152 -4.41 17.11 -1.64
N THR A 153 -5.13 16.64 -2.66
CA THR A 153 -6.39 17.24 -3.08
C THR A 153 -7.54 16.27 -2.98
N THR A 154 -8.67 16.76 -2.49
CA THR A 154 -9.91 15.98 -2.39
C THR A 154 -10.68 15.93 -3.71
N PHE A 155 -10.18 16.57 -4.77
CA PHE A 155 -10.85 16.74 -6.06
C PHE A 155 -12.27 17.34 -5.98
N SER A 156 -12.59 18.00 -4.88
CA SER A 156 -13.88 18.68 -4.69
C SER A 156 -14.05 19.91 -5.58
N SER A 157 -12.95 20.45 -6.14
CA SER A 157 -12.95 21.61 -7.03
C SER A 157 -11.94 21.45 -8.16
N VAL A 158 -12.31 21.89 -9.37
CA VAL A 158 -11.40 21.95 -10.54
C VAL A 158 -10.56 23.24 -10.59
N ARG A 159 -10.85 24.23 -9.73
CA ARG A 159 -10.16 25.54 -9.73
C ARG A 159 -8.63 25.45 -9.60
N PRO A 160 -8.03 24.58 -8.75
CA PRO A 160 -6.59 24.46 -8.63
C PRO A 160 -5.88 24.08 -9.94
N PHE A 161 -6.61 23.42 -10.86
CA PHE A 161 -6.08 22.93 -12.14
C PHE A 161 -6.14 23.97 -13.27
N LEU A 162 -6.83 25.10 -13.06
CA LEU A 162 -7.01 26.18 -14.05
C LEU A 162 -5.96 27.31 -13.89
N THR A 163 -4.74 26.98 -13.47
CA THR A 163 -3.66 27.97 -13.31
C THR A 163 -2.84 28.12 -14.60
N ARG A 164 -2.28 29.33 -14.83
CA ARG A 164 -1.37 29.60 -15.99
C ARG A 164 -0.18 28.61 -16.04
N ALA A 165 0.34 28.19 -14.87
CA ALA A 165 1.41 27.20 -14.77
C ALA A 165 1.00 25.83 -15.32
N MET A 166 -0.27 25.42 -15.09
CA MET A 166 -0.82 24.18 -15.65
C MET A 166 -1.07 24.28 -17.15
N LEU A 167 -1.60 25.42 -17.61
CA LEU A 167 -1.85 25.63 -19.04
C LEU A 167 -0.54 25.53 -19.85
N GLY A 168 0.58 26.00 -19.31
CA GLY A 168 1.90 25.87 -19.96
C GLY A 168 2.44 24.43 -19.99
N LYS A 169 1.99 23.53 -19.11
CA LYS A 169 2.42 22.13 -19.04
C LYS A 169 1.39 21.13 -19.64
N LEU A 170 0.24 21.61 -20.14
CA LEU A 170 -0.83 20.76 -20.66
C LEU A 170 -0.36 19.81 -21.77
N GLY A 171 0.47 20.26 -22.72
CA GLY A 171 0.96 19.41 -23.80
C GLY A 171 1.87 18.27 -23.29
N THR A 172 2.74 18.55 -22.33
CA THR A 172 3.59 17.54 -21.70
C THR A 172 2.75 16.56 -20.88
N LEU A 173 1.82 17.06 -20.07
CA LEU A 173 0.92 16.23 -19.26
C LEU A 173 0.05 15.34 -20.15
N GLN A 174 -0.53 15.88 -21.23
CA GLN A 174 -1.31 15.10 -22.19
C GLN A 174 -0.47 13.98 -22.81
N ARG A 175 0.77 14.27 -23.24
CA ARG A 175 1.67 13.27 -23.79
C ARG A 175 1.98 12.17 -22.78
N LEU A 176 2.31 12.53 -21.53
CA LEU A 176 2.62 11.58 -20.45
C LEU A 176 1.41 10.73 -20.04
N LEU A 177 0.19 11.26 -20.14
CA LEU A 177 -1.04 10.50 -19.88
C LEU A 177 -1.42 9.56 -21.02
N MET A 178 -1.16 9.96 -22.28
CA MET A 178 -1.58 9.21 -23.46
C MET A 178 -0.53 8.21 -23.97
N THR A 179 0.68 8.24 -23.43
CA THR A 179 1.75 7.29 -23.74
C THR A 179 1.88 6.31 -22.58
N SER A 180 2.14 5.02 -22.84
CA SER A 180 2.45 4.05 -21.80
C SER A 180 3.88 4.22 -21.28
N LEU A 181 4.12 3.80 -20.04
CA LEU A 181 5.46 3.79 -19.43
C LEU A 181 6.43 2.95 -20.27
N LYS A 182 5.99 1.77 -20.75
CA LYS A 182 6.76 0.92 -21.65
C LYS A 182 7.29 1.70 -22.85
N ARG A 183 6.40 2.31 -23.64
CA ARG A 183 6.79 3.08 -24.84
C ARG A 183 7.65 4.28 -24.51
N HIS A 184 7.42 4.90 -23.36
CA HIS A 184 8.20 6.06 -22.93
C HIS A 184 9.65 5.68 -22.63
N VAL A 185 9.88 4.55 -22.00
CA VAL A 185 11.22 4.03 -21.67
C VAL A 185 11.92 3.47 -22.92
N GLU A 186 11.24 2.60 -23.68
CA GLU A 186 11.83 1.93 -24.86
C GLU A 186 12.20 2.88 -26.00
N ARG A 187 11.63 4.07 -26.03
CA ARG A 187 12.02 5.10 -27.02
C ARG A 187 13.47 5.54 -26.85
N ASP A 188 13.96 5.64 -25.61
CA ASP A 188 15.25 6.26 -25.29
C ASP A 188 16.30 5.24 -24.81
N PHE A 189 15.88 4.07 -24.31
CA PHE A 189 16.74 3.03 -23.76
C PHE A 189 16.53 1.70 -24.48
N SER A 190 17.63 1.05 -24.91
CA SER A 190 17.60 -0.24 -25.60
C SER A 190 18.12 -1.41 -24.75
N HIS A 191 18.93 -1.14 -23.72
CA HIS A 191 19.49 -2.18 -22.86
C HIS A 191 18.40 -2.82 -21.97
N PRO A 192 18.25 -4.17 -21.94
CA PRO A 192 17.15 -4.82 -21.23
C PRO A 192 17.10 -4.49 -19.72
N ILE A 193 18.24 -4.48 -19.03
CA ILE A 193 18.30 -4.15 -17.60
C ILE A 193 17.88 -2.69 -17.37
N ALA A 194 18.35 -1.74 -18.19
CA ALA A 194 17.98 -0.33 -18.10
C ALA A 194 16.47 -0.14 -18.25
N GLN A 195 15.87 -0.82 -19.25
CA GLN A 195 14.41 -0.80 -19.45
C GLN A 195 13.67 -1.34 -18.24
N LYS A 196 14.11 -2.47 -17.66
CA LYS A 196 13.46 -3.10 -16.51
C LYS A 196 13.58 -2.25 -15.26
N ILE A 197 14.74 -1.64 -15.00
CA ILE A 197 14.93 -0.70 -13.88
C ILE A 197 13.94 0.48 -13.97
N LEU A 198 13.66 1.01 -15.16
CA LEU A 198 12.74 2.14 -15.34
C LEU A 198 11.26 1.73 -15.43
N GLN A 199 10.97 0.47 -15.68
CA GLN A 199 9.61 -0.04 -15.86
C GLN A 199 9.06 -0.81 -14.64
N TYR A 200 9.93 -1.45 -13.81
CA TYR A 200 9.46 -2.26 -12.68
C TYR A 200 8.56 -1.49 -11.70
N PRO A 201 8.67 -0.16 -11.51
CA PRO A 201 7.78 0.57 -10.61
C PRO A 201 6.30 0.47 -10.98
N ALA A 202 5.94 0.05 -12.20
CA ALA A 202 4.56 -0.26 -12.58
C ALA A 202 3.94 -1.36 -11.71
N VAL A 203 4.75 -2.32 -11.22
CA VAL A 203 4.29 -3.38 -10.31
C VAL A 203 3.75 -2.78 -9.00
N PHE A 204 4.36 -1.71 -8.48
CA PHE A 204 3.87 -1.00 -7.29
C PHE A 204 2.50 -0.32 -7.51
N LEU A 205 2.13 -0.10 -8.78
CA LEU A 205 0.82 0.42 -9.18
C LEU A 205 -0.19 -0.69 -9.48
N ALA A 206 0.20 -1.95 -9.25
CA ALA A 206 -0.60 -3.13 -9.54
C ALA A 206 -1.07 -3.19 -11.02
N THR A 207 -0.18 -2.84 -11.96
CA THR A 207 -0.47 -2.81 -13.40
C THR A 207 0.79 -3.11 -14.21
N SER A 208 0.64 -3.43 -15.50
CA SER A 208 1.75 -3.64 -16.42
C SER A 208 2.36 -2.32 -16.91
N PRO A 209 3.65 -2.27 -17.30
CA PRO A 209 4.23 -1.08 -17.93
C PRO A 209 3.52 -0.65 -19.22
N ALA A 210 2.88 -1.58 -19.92
CA ALA A 210 2.10 -1.32 -21.13
C ALA A 210 0.78 -0.58 -20.86
N ASP A 211 0.15 -0.87 -19.71
CA ASP A 211 -1.12 -0.27 -19.27
C ASP A 211 -0.92 0.96 -18.36
N THR A 212 0.28 1.14 -17.82
CA THR A 212 0.64 2.27 -16.94
C THR A 212 0.87 3.53 -17.79
N PRO A 213 0.20 4.66 -17.51
CA PRO A 213 0.54 5.94 -18.13
C PRO A 213 1.99 6.36 -17.85
N ALA A 214 2.68 6.91 -18.83
CA ALA A 214 4.07 7.37 -18.70
C ALA A 214 4.26 8.44 -17.60
N MET A 215 3.20 9.13 -17.18
CA MET A 215 3.22 10.05 -16.06
C MET A 215 3.79 9.39 -14.79
N TYR A 216 3.60 8.09 -14.62
CA TYR A 216 4.11 7.34 -13.48
C TYR A 216 5.62 7.07 -13.52
N HIS A 217 6.36 7.57 -14.54
CA HIS A 217 7.83 7.64 -14.50
C HIS A 217 8.31 8.48 -13.30
N LEU A 218 7.41 9.30 -12.71
CA LEU A 218 7.67 10.03 -11.47
C LEU A 218 8.13 9.12 -10.31
N LEU A 219 7.78 7.82 -10.33
CA LEU A 219 8.23 6.86 -9.30
C LEU A 219 9.74 6.64 -9.34
N SER A 220 10.39 6.79 -10.51
CA SER A 220 11.85 6.74 -10.60
C SER A 220 12.55 7.88 -9.84
N HIS A 221 11.84 8.98 -9.54
CA HIS A 221 12.36 9.98 -8.61
C HIS A 221 12.48 9.42 -7.19
N THR A 222 11.51 8.63 -6.75
CA THR A 222 11.44 8.18 -5.35
C THR A 222 12.50 7.15 -5.00
N ASP A 223 12.84 6.23 -5.92
CA ASP A 223 13.85 5.19 -5.68
C ASP A 223 15.24 5.58 -6.21
N LEU A 224 15.33 6.14 -7.42
CA LEU A 224 16.61 6.42 -8.06
C LEU A 224 17.22 7.78 -7.67
N VAL A 225 16.41 8.75 -7.21
CA VAL A 225 16.90 10.08 -6.80
C VAL A 225 16.87 10.25 -5.27
N GLU A 226 15.70 10.09 -4.63
CA GLU A 226 15.57 10.24 -3.17
C GLU A 226 16.19 9.08 -2.40
N GLY A 227 15.94 7.85 -2.85
CA GLY A 227 16.47 6.62 -2.28
C GLY A 227 15.42 5.76 -1.59
N VAL A 228 15.84 4.53 -1.31
CA VAL A 228 15.05 3.53 -0.60
C VAL A 228 15.48 3.49 0.85
N TYR A 229 14.51 3.46 1.76
CA TYR A 229 14.77 3.43 3.20
C TYR A 229 14.17 2.18 3.83
N TYR A 230 14.78 1.77 4.93
CA TYR A 230 14.31 0.71 5.81
C TYR A 230 14.09 1.29 7.22
N PRO A 231 12.91 1.15 7.82
CA PRO A 231 12.71 1.48 9.23
C PRO A 231 13.26 0.33 10.09
N ARG A 232 14.22 0.60 10.98
CA ARG A 232 14.78 -0.42 11.89
C ARG A 232 13.68 -1.12 12.68
N GLY A 233 13.71 -2.43 12.73
CA GLY A 233 12.63 -3.26 13.28
C GLY A 233 11.48 -3.54 12.33
N GLY A 234 11.62 -3.19 11.04
CA GLY A 234 10.64 -3.44 9.98
C GLY A 234 9.52 -2.40 9.89
N PHE A 235 8.68 -2.55 8.88
CA PHE A 235 7.53 -1.66 8.63
C PHE A 235 6.50 -1.64 9.76
N GLY A 236 6.45 -2.70 10.55
CA GLY A 236 5.60 -2.74 11.73
C GLY A 236 5.86 -1.60 12.70
N THR A 237 7.08 -1.02 12.74
CA THR A 237 7.40 0.14 13.59
C THR A 237 6.63 1.40 13.20
N VAL A 238 6.27 1.54 11.93
CA VAL A 238 5.36 2.61 11.46
C VAL A 238 3.97 2.44 12.08
N VAL A 239 3.48 1.20 12.15
CA VAL A 239 2.19 0.90 12.79
C VAL A 239 2.24 1.17 14.29
N ASP A 240 3.31 0.74 14.97
CA ASP A 240 3.51 0.98 16.41
C ASP A 240 3.52 2.49 16.73
N SER A 241 4.17 3.29 15.89
CA SER A 241 4.18 4.75 16.05
C SER A 241 2.78 5.34 15.90
N LEU A 242 2.03 4.93 14.85
CA LEU A 242 0.66 5.39 14.63
C LEU A 242 -0.28 4.98 15.77
N GLU A 243 -0.19 3.74 16.24
CA GLU A 243 -0.99 3.24 17.38
C GLU A 243 -0.69 4.03 18.64
N ARG A 244 0.58 4.21 18.98
CA ARG A 244 1.03 4.98 20.14
C ARG A 244 0.56 6.43 20.09
N LEU A 245 0.64 7.07 18.93
CA LEU A 245 0.13 8.44 18.74
C LEU A 245 -1.39 8.50 18.90
N ALA A 246 -2.14 7.55 18.34
CA ALA A 246 -3.58 7.47 18.48
C ALA A 246 -4.01 7.33 19.92
N LEU A 247 -3.42 6.36 20.65
CA LEU A 247 -3.68 6.13 22.07
C LEU A 247 -3.30 7.34 22.93
N GLY A 248 -2.15 7.96 22.67
CA GLY A 248 -1.67 9.15 23.35
C GLY A 248 -2.58 10.37 23.17
N GLN A 249 -3.41 10.39 22.12
CA GLN A 249 -4.39 11.43 21.84
C GLN A 249 -5.81 11.06 22.31
N GLY A 250 -5.98 9.93 22.99
CA GLY A 250 -7.26 9.49 23.55
C GLY A 250 -8.18 8.77 22.56
N VAL A 251 -7.65 8.28 21.43
CA VAL A 251 -8.40 7.42 20.51
C VAL A 251 -8.69 6.07 21.18
N GLU A 252 -9.93 5.59 21.10
CA GLU A 252 -10.32 4.26 21.52
C GLU A 252 -10.05 3.25 20.40
N LEU A 253 -9.20 2.23 20.64
CA LEU A 253 -8.94 1.13 19.71
C LEU A 253 -9.67 -0.12 20.19
N ARG A 254 -10.55 -0.68 19.33
CA ARG A 254 -11.29 -1.92 19.59
C ARG A 254 -10.86 -3.02 18.64
N PHE A 255 -10.02 -3.92 19.11
CA PHE A 255 -9.57 -5.11 18.37
C PHE A 255 -10.54 -6.28 18.55
N GLY A 256 -10.68 -7.14 17.54
CA GLY A 256 -11.65 -8.23 17.52
C GLY A 256 -13.09 -7.74 17.31
N TYR A 257 -13.29 -6.53 16.78
CA TYR A 257 -14.60 -5.96 16.46
C TYR A 257 -14.76 -5.76 14.95
N GLU A 258 -15.68 -6.48 14.37
CA GLU A 258 -15.98 -6.40 12.93
C GLU A 258 -17.20 -5.50 12.67
N ALA A 259 -17.03 -4.52 11.78
CA ALA A 259 -18.14 -3.72 11.28
C ALA A 259 -19.02 -4.57 10.36
N ARG A 260 -20.33 -4.60 10.61
CA ARG A 260 -21.34 -5.38 9.87
C ARG A 260 -22.27 -4.52 9.03
N ALA A 261 -22.48 -3.28 9.38
CA ALA A 261 -23.26 -2.32 8.59
C ALA A 261 -22.98 -0.88 9.02
N ILE A 262 -23.03 0.03 8.09
CA ILE A 262 -23.11 1.48 8.36
C ILE A 262 -24.58 1.85 8.47
N THR A 263 -25.00 2.35 9.64
CA THR A 263 -26.38 2.77 9.89
C THR A 263 -26.59 4.18 9.39
N SER A 264 -27.78 4.45 8.84
CA SER A 264 -28.09 5.77 8.27
C SER A 264 -29.59 6.06 8.28
N ILE A 265 -29.95 7.34 8.22
CA ILE A 265 -31.33 7.82 8.10
C ILE A 265 -31.49 8.62 6.80
N PRO A 266 -32.69 8.58 6.15
CA PRO A 266 -32.97 9.40 4.98
C PRO A 266 -32.92 10.89 5.33
N VAL A 267 -32.35 11.71 4.44
CA VAL A 267 -32.34 13.19 4.57
C VAL A 267 -33.17 13.89 3.51
N ASP A 268 -33.67 13.16 2.52
CA ASP A 268 -34.56 13.68 1.48
C ASP A 268 -35.90 12.91 1.40
N ALA A 269 -36.93 13.56 0.88
CA ALA A 269 -38.26 12.96 0.72
C ALA A 269 -38.28 11.75 -0.24
N LYS A 270 -37.32 11.67 -1.18
CA LYS A 270 -37.16 10.57 -2.14
C LYS A 270 -36.35 9.41 -1.58
N LYS A 271 -35.77 9.55 -0.37
CA LYS A 271 -34.88 8.55 0.29
C LYS A 271 -33.69 8.13 -0.59
N THR A 272 -33.19 9.06 -1.39
CA THR A 272 -32.02 8.82 -2.26
C THR A 272 -30.72 9.24 -1.63
N ARG A 273 -30.76 10.16 -0.64
CA ARG A 273 -29.64 10.58 0.19
C ARG A 273 -29.91 10.24 1.64
N HIS A 274 -28.86 9.76 2.31
CA HIS A 274 -28.91 9.38 3.72
C HIS A 274 -27.81 10.13 4.48
N LYS A 275 -27.94 10.18 5.81
CA LYS A 275 -26.91 10.64 6.74
C LYS A 275 -26.49 9.47 7.59
N ALA A 276 -25.18 9.24 7.74
CA ALA A 276 -24.63 8.24 8.64
C ALA A 276 -25.05 8.55 10.09
N THR A 277 -25.36 7.51 10.87
CA THR A 277 -25.77 7.62 12.26
C THR A 277 -24.94 6.72 13.18
N GLY A 278 -24.11 5.82 12.61
CA GLY A 278 -23.26 4.93 13.36
C GLY A 278 -22.82 3.70 12.57
N VAL A 279 -22.21 2.77 13.29
CA VAL A 279 -21.74 1.49 12.74
C VAL A 279 -22.28 0.36 13.61
N ARG A 280 -22.92 -0.63 12.98
CA ARG A 280 -23.27 -1.89 13.64
C ARG A 280 -22.04 -2.78 13.66
N VAL A 281 -21.67 -3.26 14.85
CA VAL A 281 -20.47 -4.04 15.06
C VAL A 281 -20.80 -5.36 15.74
N CYS A 282 -19.96 -6.36 15.56
CA CYS A 282 -19.98 -7.59 16.33
C CYS A 282 -18.58 -7.91 16.82
N GLN A 283 -18.48 -8.48 18.03
CA GLN A 283 -17.24 -9.01 18.52
C GLN A 283 -16.96 -10.37 17.87
N VAL A 284 -15.79 -10.54 17.28
CA VAL A 284 -15.32 -11.80 16.69
C VAL A 284 -14.55 -12.58 17.76
N ASN A 285 -15.03 -13.77 18.14
CA ASN A 285 -14.28 -14.65 19.02
C ASN A 285 -13.30 -15.47 18.18
N ALA A 286 -12.00 -15.23 18.34
CA ALA A 286 -10.94 -16.02 17.69
C ALA A 286 -11.03 -17.53 18.06
N ASP A 287 -11.43 -17.85 19.31
CA ASP A 287 -11.34 -19.23 19.84
C ASP A 287 -12.56 -20.12 19.57
N LYS A 288 -13.68 -19.62 19.08
CA LYS A 288 -14.94 -20.41 18.97
C LYS A 288 -15.76 -20.19 17.71
N GLY A 289 -15.32 -19.39 16.73
CA GLY A 289 -16.10 -19.14 15.50
C GLY A 289 -17.50 -18.52 15.75
N GLY A 290 -17.79 -18.04 16.97
CA GLY A 290 -19.08 -17.50 17.38
C GLY A 290 -19.09 -15.98 17.33
N VAL A 291 -20.17 -15.42 16.79
CA VAL A 291 -20.46 -13.96 16.85
C VAL A 291 -21.13 -13.69 18.19
N LYS A 292 -20.48 -12.90 19.07
CA LYS A 292 -21.13 -12.34 20.28
C LYS A 292 -21.77 -11.00 19.93
N GLU A 293 -22.80 -10.71 20.69
CA GLU A 293 -23.60 -9.49 20.73
C GLU A 293 -23.31 -8.39 19.71
N THR A 294 -24.33 -8.08 18.91
CA THR A 294 -24.28 -6.96 17.94
C THR A 294 -24.67 -5.69 18.65
N GLU A 295 -23.80 -4.68 18.67
CA GLU A 295 -24.09 -3.33 19.17
C GLU A 295 -24.07 -2.30 18.04
N ILE A 296 -24.67 -1.14 18.25
CA ILE A 296 -24.56 0.01 17.35
C ILE A 296 -23.73 1.08 18.05
N LEU A 297 -22.58 1.40 17.49
CA LEU A 297 -21.76 2.53 17.89
C LEU A 297 -22.28 3.76 17.17
N PRO A 298 -22.86 4.75 17.89
CA PRO A 298 -23.35 5.96 17.27
C PRO A 298 -22.19 6.83 16.78
N ALA A 299 -22.32 7.41 15.56
CA ALA A 299 -21.30 8.28 14.98
C ALA A 299 -21.95 9.42 14.19
N ASP A 300 -21.34 10.59 14.25
CA ASP A 300 -21.66 11.75 13.44
C ASP A 300 -20.90 11.70 12.11
N VAL A 301 -19.73 11.03 12.11
CA VAL A 301 -18.87 10.77 10.95
C VAL A 301 -18.36 9.33 10.97
N VAL A 302 -18.31 8.69 9.81
CA VAL A 302 -17.72 7.35 9.62
C VAL A 302 -16.61 7.44 8.58
N ILE A 303 -15.41 6.94 8.93
CA ILE A 303 -14.29 6.75 8.00
C ILE A 303 -14.16 5.26 7.69
N ALA A 304 -14.44 4.86 6.47
CA ALA A 304 -14.21 3.50 6.00
C ALA A 304 -12.78 3.37 5.46
N ALA A 305 -11.88 2.80 6.28
CA ALA A 305 -10.46 2.64 5.97
C ALA A 305 -10.10 1.19 5.55
N GLY A 306 -11.09 0.33 5.38
CA GLY A 306 -10.96 -1.01 4.81
C GLY A 306 -11.06 -1.02 3.27
N ASP A 307 -11.26 -2.21 2.70
CA ASP A 307 -11.46 -2.36 1.26
C ASP A 307 -12.78 -1.69 0.82
N MET A 308 -12.71 -0.87 -0.25
CA MET A 308 -13.86 -0.09 -0.73
C MET A 308 -14.96 -1.00 -1.29
N TYR A 309 -14.58 -2.09 -1.99
CA TYR A 309 -15.56 -3.06 -2.49
C TYR A 309 -16.34 -3.69 -1.34
N HIS A 310 -15.63 -4.12 -0.28
CA HIS A 310 -16.28 -4.66 0.92
C HIS A 310 -17.20 -3.63 1.57
N THR A 311 -16.74 -2.40 1.74
CA THR A 311 -17.56 -1.31 2.31
C THR A 311 -18.84 -1.09 1.51
N ASP A 312 -18.73 -0.92 0.19
CA ASP A 312 -19.88 -0.68 -0.66
C ASP A 312 -20.84 -1.88 -0.70
N THR A 313 -20.32 -3.11 -0.78
CA THR A 313 -21.15 -4.29 -1.06
C THR A 313 -21.66 -5.00 0.18
N GLN A 314 -20.95 -4.90 1.31
CA GLN A 314 -21.27 -5.61 2.55
C GLN A 314 -21.77 -4.69 3.67
N LEU A 315 -21.27 -3.44 3.74
CA LEU A 315 -21.63 -2.54 4.83
C LEU A 315 -22.76 -1.57 4.46
N LEU A 316 -23.10 -1.44 3.18
CA LEU A 316 -24.15 -0.55 2.68
C LEU A 316 -25.26 -1.31 1.96
N PRO A 317 -26.53 -0.94 2.15
CA PRO A 317 -27.62 -1.40 1.30
C PRO A 317 -27.36 -1.05 -0.16
N SER A 318 -27.81 -1.89 -1.11
CA SER A 318 -27.52 -1.72 -2.54
C SER A 318 -27.86 -0.35 -3.12
N LYS A 319 -28.92 0.29 -2.60
CA LYS A 319 -29.36 1.63 -3.00
C LYS A 319 -28.45 2.77 -2.53
N LEU A 320 -27.60 2.50 -1.52
CA LEU A 320 -26.72 3.48 -0.88
C LEU A 320 -25.25 3.28 -1.23
N ARG A 321 -24.92 2.36 -2.14
CA ARG A 321 -23.57 2.13 -2.61
C ARG A 321 -23.05 3.32 -3.41
N SER A 322 -21.85 3.79 -3.11
CA SER A 322 -21.18 4.86 -3.88
C SER A 322 -20.83 4.39 -5.28
N HIS A 323 -20.53 3.09 -5.43
CA HIS A 323 -20.18 2.45 -6.69
C HIS A 323 -21.16 1.30 -6.97
N PRO A 324 -21.98 1.42 -8.03
CA PRO A 324 -22.93 0.38 -8.40
C PRO A 324 -22.22 -0.89 -8.90
N GLU A 325 -22.90 -2.03 -8.89
CA GLU A 325 -22.33 -3.32 -9.32
C GLU A 325 -21.67 -3.26 -10.71
N ARG A 326 -22.26 -2.48 -11.64
CA ARG A 326 -21.67 -2.26 -12.97
C ARG A 326 -20.27 -1.62 -12.91
N HIS A 327 -19.97 -0.79 -11.90
CA HIS A 327 -18.65 -0.20 -11.72
C HIS A 327 -17.64 -1.31 -11.44
N TRP A 328 -17.94 -2.19 -10.49
CA TRP A 328 -17.06 -3.28 -10.10
C TRP A 328 -16.85 -4.31 -11.23
N LYS A 329 -17.87 -4.58 -12.05
CA LYS A 329 -17.75 -5.45 -13.23
C LYS A 329 -16.75 -4.93 -14.29
N HIS A 330 -16.51 -3.63 -14.34
CA HIS A 330 -15.58 -2.99 -15.30
C HIS A 330 -14.27 -2.56 -14.66
N THR A 331 -14.15 -2.70 -13.33
CA THR A 331 -12.92 -2.40 -12.61
C THR A 331 -11.94 -3.56 -12.77
N LYS A 332 -10.71 -3.26 -13.20
CA LYS A 332 -9.63 -4.25 -13.26
C LYS A 332 -9.06 -4.42 -11.85
N PRO A 333 -9.05 -5.64 -11.29
CA PRO A 333 -8.31 -5.91 -10.06
C PRO A 333 -6.81 -5.66 -10.31
N GLY A 334 -6.09 -5.39 -9.25
CA GLY A 334 -4.64 -5.35 -9.28
C GLY A 334 -4.05 -6.75 -9.26
N ILE A 335 -2.84 -6.86 -8.70
CA ILE A 335 -2.15 -8.15 -8.57
C ILE A 335 -2.56 -8.88 -7.28
N GLY A 336 -2.62 -10.20 -7.36
CA GLY A 336 -2.47 -11.09 -6.22
C GLY A 336 -1.00 -11.34 -5.95
N VAL A 337 -0.70 -11.90 -4.79
CA VAL A 337 0.66 -12.33 -4.45
C VAL A 337 0.63 -13.62 -3.66
N VAL A 338 1.65 -14.45 -3.86
CA VAL A 338 2.08 -15.44 -2.89
C VAL A 338 3.30 -14.88 -2.18
N VAL A 339 3.30 -14.98 -0.85
CA VAL A 339 4.41 -14.53 -0.01
C VAL A 339 5.00 -15.72 0.71
N ALA A 340 6.34 -15.81 0.74
CA ALA A 340 7.03 -16.72 1.64
C ALA A 340 7.93 -15.92 2.59
N MET A 341 7.90 -16.30 3.84
CA MET A 341 8.75 -15.80 4.91
C MET A 341 9.61 -16.96 5.40
N LEU A 342 10.93 -16.87 5.14
CA LEU A 342 11.86 -17.95 5.42
C LEU A 342 12.88 -17.51 6.47
N GLY A 343 13.12 -18.36 7.46
CA GLY A 343 14.31 -18.31 8.31
C GLY A 343 15.38 -19.24 7.69
N VAL A 344 16.58 -18.72 7.43
CA VAL A 344 17.65 -19.44 6.75
C VAL A 344 18.89 -19.50 7.64
N ARG A 345 19.46 -20.70 7.82
CA ARG A 345 20.68 -20.91 8.58
C ARG A 345 21.90 -20.43 7.81
N GLY A 346 22.81 -19.71 8.48
CA GLY A 346 24.06 -19.18 7.92
C GLY A 346 23.84 -17.89 7.15
N HIS A 347 24.93 -17.36 6.56
CA HIS A 347 24.89 -16.09 5.85
C HIS A 347 24.66 -16.25 4.34
N LEU A 348 24.04 -15.26 3.74
CA LEU A 348 23.71 -15.17 2.32
C LEU A 348 24.37 -13.92 1.68
N PRO A 349 25.72 -13.90 1.54
CA PRO A 349 26.45 -12.70 1.06
C PRO A 349 26.14 -12.35 -0.39
N GLN A 350 25.51 -13.25 -1.15
CA GLN A 350 25.08 -13.00 -2.52
C GLN A 350 23.90 -12.02 -2.60
N LEU A 351 23.13 -11.90 -1.51
CA LEU A 351 21.95 -11.08 -1.42
C LEU A 351 22.22 -9.78 -0.65
N THR A 352 21.72 -8.68 -1.14
CA THR A 352 21.64 -7.38 -0.45
C THR A 352 20.33 -7.27 0.33
N HIS A 353 19.93 -6.08 0.78
CA HIS A 353 18.63 -5.90 1.44
C HIS A 353 17.46 -6.22 0.49
N HIS A 354 17.49 -5.71 -0.74
CA HIS A 354 16.45 -5.94 -1.75
C HIS A 354 17.02 -6.54 -3.02
N GLN A 355 16.34 -7.54 -3.58
CA GLN A 355 16.64 -8.16 -4.87
C GLN A 355 15.42 -8.17 -5.77
N LEU A 356 15.62 -7.83 -7.04
CA LEU A 356 14.68 -8.09 -8.13
C LEU A 356 15.26 -9.21 -8.98
N ILE A 357 14.66 -10.38 -8.98
CA ILE A 357 15.04 -11.50 -9.84
C ILE A 357 14.07 -11.50 -11.02
N LEU A 358 14.56 -11.04 -12.16
CA LEU A 358 13.73 -10.72 -13.32
C LEU A 358 13.94 -11.74 -14.44
N SER A 359 12.82 -12.24 -15.00
CA SER A 359 12.83 -13.16 -16.12
C SER A 359 13.20 -12.42 -17.43
N SER A 360 13.65 -13.17 -18.44
CA SER A 360 13.78 -12.66 -19.82
C SER A 360 12.41 -12.40 -20.46
N GLU A 361 11.39 -13.16 -20.07
CA GLU A 361 10.02 -13.15 -20.63
C GLU A 361 9.10 -12.19 -19.86
N TRP A 362 9.55 -10.96 -19.72
CA TRP A 362 8.89 -9.92 -18.91
C TRP A 362 7.43 -9.63 -19.31
N GLU A 363 7.11 -9.70 -20.60
CA GLU A 363 5.75 -9.46 -21.09
C GLU A 363 4.83 -10.62 -20.78
N GLU A 364 5.35 -11.84 -20.87
CA GLU A 364 4.62 -13.06 -20.52
C GLU A 364 4.29 -13.12 -19.02
N ASP A 365 5.20 -12.63 -18.16
CA ASP A 365 4.94 -12.48 -16.73
C ASP A 365 3.70 -11.60 -16.48
N PHE A 366 3.59 -10.46 -17.14
CA PHE A 366 2.42 -9.58 -17.01
C PHE A 366 1.16 -10.19 -17.62
N ASP A 367 1.29 -10.89 -18.76
CA ASP A 367 0.16 -11.60 -19.35
C ASP A 367 -0.37 -12.70 -18.41
N ALA A 368 0.52 -13.48 -17.81
CA ALA A 368 0.16 -14.48 -16.82
C ALA A 368 -0.57 -13.88 -15.61
N ILE A 369 -0.09 -12.75 -15.08
CA ILE A 369 -0.70 -12.09 -13.92
C ILE A 369 -2.08 -11.50 -14.23
N PHE A 370 -2.24 -10.83 -15.39
CA PHE A 370 -3.45 -10.03 -15.65
C PHE A 370 -4.48 -10.71 -16.54
N ASN A 371 -4.09 -11.70 -17.34
CA ASN A 371 -4.95 -12.33 -18.35
C ASN A 371 -5.18 -13.84 -18.09
N SER A 372 -4.44 -14.46 -17.15
CA SER A 372 -4.64 -15.88 -16.79
C SER A 372 -5.28 -16.01 -15.41
N PRO A 373 -6.34 -16.82 -15.24
CA PRO A 373 -7.08 -16.91 -13.96
C PRO A 373 -6.25 -17.39 -12.76
N HIS A 374 -5.16 -18.11 -13.02
CA HIS A 374 -4.29 -18.71 -12.00
C HIS A 374 -2.82 -18.53 -12.37
N GLY A 375 -2.49 -17.49 -13.11
CA GLY A 375 -1.14 -17.22 -13.55
C GLY A 375 -0.25 -16.71 -12.42
N SER A 376 1.04 -16.92 -12.58
CA SER A 376 2.10 -16.41 -11.71
C SER A 376 3.27 -15.91 -12.55
N SER A 377 4.01 -14.95 -12.00
CA SER A 377 5.23 -14.43 -12.62
C SER A 377 6.41 -15.36 -12.40
N HIS A 378 7.32 -15.43 -13.36
CA HIS A 378 8.68 -15.97 -13.18
C HIS A 378 9.64 -14.91 -12.62
N SER A 379 9.25 -13.65 -12.60
CA SER A 379 9.97 -12.59 -11.90
C SER A 379 9.47 -12.50 -10.47
N ILE A 380 10.40 -12.47 -9.51
CA ILE A 380 10.10 -12.39 -8.08
C ILE A 380 10.87 -11.27 -7.41
N TYR A 381 10.36 -10.83 -6.27
CA TYR A 381 11.06 -9.91 -5.38
C TYR A 381 11.48 -10.63 -4.10
N VAL A 382 12.71 -10.39 -3.65
CA VAL A 382 13.25 -10.93 -2.40
C VAL A 382 13.77 -9.80 -1.53
N CYS A 383 13.41 -9.81 -0.25
CA CYS A 383 13.94 -8.93 0.78
C CYS A 383 14.70 -9.76 1.81
N LYS A 384 15.92 -9.33 2.15
CA LYS A 384 16.75 -9.86 3.24
C LYS A 384 16.99 -8.74 4.25
N PRO A 385 16.02 -8.40 5.10
CA PRO A 385 16.18 -7.27 6.00
C PRO A 385 17.24 -7.49 7.08
N SER A 386 17.60 -8.74 7.39
CA SER A 386 18.73 -9.09 8.26
C SER A 386 20.11 -8.58 7.73
N GLU A 387 20.24 -8.24 6.45
CA GLU A 387 21.42 -7.53 5.91
C GLU A 387 21.66 -6.19 6.59
N THR A 388 20.58 -5.49 6.95
CA THR A 388 20.63 -4.13 7.49
C THR A 388 20.35 -4.10 8.99
N ASP A 389 19.58 -5.07 9.50
CA ASP A 389 19.10 -5.13 10.87
C ASP A 389 19.32 -6.55 11.44
N ALA A 390 20.40 -6.72 12.17
CA ALA A 390 20.76 -8.03 12.72
C ALA A 390 19.82 -8.50 13.86
N GLU A 391 18.99 -7.62 14.42
CA GLU A 391 18.11 -7.96 15.57
C GLU A 391 16.83 -8.70 15.16
N ILE A 392 16.55 -8.78 13.85
CA ILE A 392 15.32 -9.39 13.34
C ILE A 392 15.49 -10.86 12.92
N ALA A 393 16.68 -11.43 13.10
CA ALA A 393 16.95 -12.86 12.92
C ALA A 393 17.84 -13.36 14.06
N PRO A 394 17.77 -14.66 14.42
CA PRO A 394 18.69 -15.25 15.39
C PRO A 394 20.15 -15.19 14.91
N GLU A 395 21.09 -15.15 15.84
CA GLU A 395 22.53 -15.18 15.51
C GLU A 395 22.87 -16.35 14.59
N GLY A 396 23.65 -16.09 13.54
CA GLY A 396 24.01 -17.08 12.52
C GLY A 396 22.88 -17.47 11.56
N HIS A 397 21.81 -16.70 11.52
CA HIS A 397 20.68 -16.90 10.61
C HIS A 397 20.35 -15.61 9.87
N GLU A 398 19.64 -15.76 8.77
CA GLU A 398 19.10 -14.67 7.95
C GLU A 398 17.60 -14.85 7.77
N ASN A 399 16.84 -13.77 7.61
CA ASN A 399 15.45 -13.84 7.24
C ASN A 399 15.23 -13.39 5.79
N LEU A 400 14.37 -14.10 5.07
CA LEU A 400 13.95 -13.73 3.73
C LEU A 400 12.45 -13.51 3.69
N PHE A 401 12.04 -12.46 2.99
CA PHE A 401 10.67 -12.25 2.54
C PHE A 401 10.67 -12.34 1.01
N ILE A 402 9.90 -13.25 0.46
CA ILE A 402 9.81 -13.51 -0.97
C ILE A 402 8.41 -13.15 -1.43
N LEU A 403 8.29 -12.34 -2.48
CA LEU A 403 7.02 -11.97 -3.08
C LEU A 403 6.98 -12.48 -4.53
N ILE A 404 6.00 -13.32 -4.79
CA ILE A 404 5.72 -13.92 -6.10
C ILE A 404 4.43 -13.27 -6.62
N PRO A 405 4.48 -12.41 -7.65
CA PRO A 405 3.29 -11.84 -8.24
C PRO A 405 2.42 -12.91 -8.89
N THR A 406 1.11 -12.82 -8.66
CA THR A 406 0.12 -13.76 -9.22
C THR A 406 -1.10 -13.02 -9.75
N SER A 407 -1.97 -13.72 -10.45
CA SER A 407 -3.31 -13.20 -10.74
C SER A 407 -4.09 -12.94 -9.45
N ALA A 408 -4.99 -11.98 -9.48
CA ALA A 408 -5.91 -11.69 -8.39
C ALA A 408 -7.03 -12.73 -8.35
N SER A 409 -6.75 -13.89 -7.76
CA SER A 409 -7.69 -15.01 -7.65
C SER A 409 -7.53 -15.73 -6.31
N THR A 410 -8.60 -15.80 -5.55
CA THR A 410 -8.64 -16.58 -4.29
C THR A 410 -8.49 -18.09 -4.52
N ASP A 411 -8.71 -18.58 -5.75
CA ASP A 411 -8.57 -20.00 -6.10
C ASP A 411 -7.10 -20.47 -6.13
N ILE A 412 -6.13 -19.53 -6.12
CA ILE A 412 -4.71 -19.86 -5.90
C ILE A 412 -4.53 -20.45 -4.52
N GLY A 413 -5.29 -19.96 -3.54
CA GLY A 413 -5.39 -20.54 -2.21
C GLY A 413 -4.77 -19.69 -1.11
N HIS A 414 -4.61 -20.32 0.04
CA HIS A 414 -4.05 -19.75 1.27
C HIS A 414 -2.71 -20.42 1.62
N GLY A 415 -1.91 -19.71 2.40
CA GLY A 415 -0.65 -20.22 2.92
C GLY A 415 -0.76 -20.81 4.33
N SER A 416 0.40 -21.11 4.94
CA SER A 416 0.51 -21.73 6.27
C SER A 416 0.45 -20.73 7.44
N THR A 417 0.57 -19.41 7.19
CA THR A 417 0.69 -18.42 8.29
C THR A 417 -0.55 -18.37 9.19
N TYR A 418 -1.75 -18.55 8.63
CA TYR A 418 -3.02 -18.46 9.34
C TYR A 418 -3.86 -19.75 9.24
N ASN A 419 -3.31 -20.81 8.63
CA ASN A 419 -4.02 -22.05 8.37
C ASN A 419 -3.06 -23.23 8.62
N ASP A 420 -3.55 -24.29 9.22
CA ASP A 420 -2.74 -25.48 9.53
C ASP A 420 -2.30 -26.25 8.28
N GLU A 421 -3.12 -26.22 7.23
CA GLU A 421 -2.86 -26.91 5.96
C GLU A 421 -2.83 -25.91 4.80
N PRO A 422 -1.65 -25.49 4.32
CA PRO A 422 -1.54 -24.58 3.17
C PRO A 422 -2.02 -25.25 1.87
N THR A 423 -2.51 -24.45 0.94
CA THR A 423 -2.92 -24.94 -0.38
C THR A 423 -1.70 -25.43 -1.17
N PRO A 424 -1.71 -26.65 -1.75
CA PRO A 424 -0.57 -27.21 -2.47
C PRO A 424 -0.01 -26.30 -3.56
N LYS A 425 -0.86 -25.52 -4.23
CA LYS A 425 -0.42 -24.59 -5.27
C LYS A 425 0.43 -23.44 -4.71
N VAL A 426 0.09 -22.93 -3.53
CA VAL A 426 0.90 -21.88 -2.86
C VAL A 426 2.27 -22.42 -2.53
N GLU A 427 2.35 -23.62 -1.95
CA GLU A 427 3.62 -24.25 -1.61
C GLU A 427 4.48 -24.56 -2.85
N MET A 428 3.87 -25.06 -3.92
CA MET A 428 4.57 -25.30 -5.20
C MET A 428 5.18 -24.00 -5.78
N LEU A 429 4.47 -22.87 -5.69
CA LEU A 429 5.01 -21.58 -6.15
C LEU A 429 6.17 -21.11 -5.27
N VAL A 430 6.12 -21.38 -3.98
CA VAL A 430 7.21 -21.07 -3.05
C VAL A 430 8.43 -21.95 -3.31
N ASP A 431 8.24 -23.26 -3.53
CA ASP A 431 9.33 -24.17 -3.89
C ASP A 431 10.02 -23.74 -5.18
N ALA A 432 9.24 -23.36 -6.20
CA ALA A 432 9.77 -22.84 -7.45
C ALA A 432 10.56 -21.52 -7.25
N ALA A 433 10.11 -20.65 -6.33
CA ALA A 433 10.82 -19.41 -6.02
C ALA A 433 12.13 -19.67 -5.26
N ILE A 434 12.16 -20.63 -4.31
CA ILE A 434 13.39 -21.04 -3.62
C ILE A 434 14.40 -21.58 -4.63
N GLN A 435 13.98 -22.44 -5.55
CA GLN A 435 14.82 -22.96 -6.61
C GLN A 435 15.36 -21.85 -7.53
N LEU A 436 14.50 -20.90 -7.91
CA LEU A 436 14.90 -19.76 -8.73
C LEU A 436 15.96 -18.89 -8.03
N ILE A 437 15.83 -18.63 -6.74
CA ILE A 437 16.83 -17.91 -5.93
C ILE A 437 18.13 -18.71 -5.89
N SER A 438 18.04 -20.02 -5.63
CA SER A 438 19.18 -20.94 -5.61
C SER A 438 20.01 -20.84 -6.90
N ASP A 439 19.32 -20.95 -8.05
CA ASP A 439 19.95 -20.97 -9.38
C ASP A 439 20.49 -19.59 -9.78
N ARG A 440 19.70 -18.55 -9.59
CA ARG A 440 20.03 -17.20 -10.09
C ARG A 440 20.99 -16.43 -9.19
N CYS A 441 20.94 -16.70 -7.88
CA CYS A 441 21.80 -16.01 -6.92
C CYS A 441 23.03 -16.85 -6.51
N GLY A 442 23.19 -18.08 -7.04
CA GLY A 442 24.32 -18.94 -6.74
C GLY A 442 24.32 -19.45 -5.29
N ILE A 443 23.17 -19.89 -4.79
CA ILE A 443 22.98 -20.43 -3.43
C ILE A 443 22.40 -21.84 -3.55
N PRO A 444 23.19 -22.84 -3.99
CA PRO A 444 22.67 -24.18 -4.35
C PRO A 444 22.11 -24.98 -3.18
N ASP A 445 22.46 -24.63 -1.95
CA ASP A 445 22.02 -25.28 -0.71
C ASP A 445 20.93 -24.50 0.03
N LEU A 446 20.25 -23.55 -0.63
CA LEU A 446 19.29 -22.67 0.02
C LEU A 446 18.14 -23.44 0.67
N GLU A 447 17.54 -24.41 -0.03
CA GLU A 447 16.44 -25.21 0.47
C GLU A 447 16.79 -25.98 1.74
N GLU A 448 18.00 -26.61 1.78
CA GLU A 448 18.48 -27.38 2.93
C GLU A 448 18.78 -26.50 4.16
N ARG A 449 18.94 -25.20 3.94
CA ARG A 449 19.21 -24.20 4.97
C ARG A 449 17.96 -23.57 5.56
N VAL A 450 16.79 -23.78 4.97
CA VAL A 450 15.52 -23.25 5.49
C VAL A 450 15.18 -23.94 6.81
N VAL A 451 15.05 -23.18 7.89
CA VAL A 451 14.73 -23.67 9.24
C VAL A 451 13.35 -23.20 9.74
N ALA A 452 12.79 -22.16 9.12
CA ALA A 452 11.45 -21.68 9.34
C ALA A 452 10.81 -21.32 8.00
N ARG A 453 9.53 -21.64 7.81
CA ARG A 453 8.79 -21.38 6.57
C ARG A 453 7.35 -21.04 6.89
N HIS A 454 6.93 -19.84 6.48
CA HIS A 454 5.54 -19.38 6.56
C HIS A 454 5.14 -18.83 5.20
N THR A 455 3.90 -19.07 4.81
CA THR A 455 3.40 -18.68 3.49
C THR A 455 2.07 -17.95 3.59
N LEU A 456 1.78 -17.09 2.62
CA LEU A 456 0.50 -16.41 2.43
C LEU A 456 0.09 -16.51 0.97
N GLY A 457 -1.20 -16.66 0.71
CA GLY A 457 -1.76 -16.65 -0.63
C GLY A 457 -2.92 -15.63 -0.76
N PRO A 458 -3.45 -15.43 -1.98
CA PRO A 458 -4.54 -14.48 -2.22
C PRO A 458 -5.80 -14.72 -1.37
N ALA A 459 -6.10 -15.97 -1.00
CA ALA A 459 -7.23 -16.28 -0.13
C ALA A 459 -7.05 -15.72 1.29
N ASP A 460 -5.81 -15.68 1.81
CA ASP A 460 -5.51 -15.05 3.11
C ASP A 460 -5.81 -13.54 3.08
N PHE A 461 -5.42 -12.87 1.99
CA PHE A 461 -5.73 -11.44 1.82
C PHE A 461 -7.24 -11.18 1.77
N ALA A 462 -7.99 -12.03 1.07
CA ALA A 462 -9.44 -11.93 1.02
C ALA A 462 -10.08 -12.16 2.39
N GLN A 463 -9.65 -13.18 3.12
CA GLN A 463 -10.19 -13.54 4.43
C GLN A 463 -9.80 -12.52 5.50
N ARG A 464 -8.52 -12.15 5.56
CA ARG A 464 -7.99 -11.32 6.65
C ARG A 464 -8.28 -9.83 6.47
N TYR A 465 -8.27 -9.34 5.23
CA TYR A 465 -8.43 -7.91 4.92
C TYR A 465 -9.68 -7.59 4.10
N PHE A 466 -10.53 -8.57 3.82
CA PHE A 466 -11.65 -8.44 2.88
C PHE A 466 -11.21 -7.91 1.51
N ALA A 467 -9.97 -8.20 1.13
CA ALA A 467 -9.40 -7.72 -0.12
C ALA A 467 -10.16 -8.27 -1.33
N TRP A 468 -10.66 -7.38 -2.16
CA TRP A 468 -11.40 -7.75 -3.36
C TRP A 468 -10.53 -8.63 -4.27
N HIS A 469 -11.05 -9.82 -4.65
CA HIS A 469 -10.32 -10.86 -5.40
C HIS A 469 -9.01 -11.35 -4.75
N GLY A 470 -8.78 -11.09 -3.47
CA GLY A 470 -7.52 -11.43 -2.81
C GLY A 470 -6.33 -10.57 -3.25
N THR A 471 -6.58 -9.36 -3.77
CA THR A 471 -5.51 -8.44 -4.21
C THR A 471 -4.63 -7.98 -3.06
N ALA A 472 -3.32 -7.95 -3.28
CA ALA A 472 -2.36 -7.38 -2.32
C ALA A 472 -2.48 -5.86 -2.21
N LEU A 473 -2.71 -5.18 -3.34
CA LEU A 473 -2.62 -3.72 -3.48
C LEU A 473 -3.97 -3.04 -3.80
N GLY A 474 -5.07 -3.80 -3.93
CA GLY A 474 -6.35 -3.28 -4.38
C GLY A 474 -6.48 -3.32 -5.91
N TYR A 475 -7.21 -2.39 -6.53
CA TYR A 475 -7.37 -2.39 -7.98
C TYR A 475 -6.30 -1.59 -8.72
N ALA A 476 -6.07 -1.97 -10.00
CA ALA A 476 -4.97 -1.48 -10.84
C ALA A 476 -5.01 0.04 -11.09
N HIS A 477 -3.85 0.66 -11.28
CA HIS A 477 -3.70 2.08 -11.65
C HIS A 477 -3.64 2.27 -13.17
N THR A 478 -4.66 1.81 -13.89
CA THR A 478 -4.81 2.13 -15.30
C THR A 478 -5.26 3.59 -15.47
N LEU A 479 -5.18 4.14 -16.68
CA LEU A 479 -5.65 5.52 -16.95
C LEU A 479 -7.09 5.77 -16.46
N ARG A 480 -7.98 4.77 -16.61
CA ARG A 480 -9.39 4.86 -16.20
C ARG A 480 -9.63 4.65 -14.71
N GLN A 481 -8.61 4.20 -13.97
CA GLN A 481 -8.67 3.87 -12.53
C GLN A 481 -7.64 4.67 -11.72
N SER A 482 -7.20 5.82 -12.25
CA SER A 482 -6.22 6.70 -11.60
C SER A 482 -6.78 8.10 -11.39
N ALA A 483 -6.18 8.86 -10.50
CA ALA A 483 -6.50 10.24 -10.19
C ALA A 483 -8.02 10.47 -10.00
N PHE A 484 -8.62 11.37 -10.74
CA PHE A 484 -10.07 11.71 -10.69
C PHE A 484 -11.01 10.52 -10.94
N LEU A 485 -10.55 9.49 -11.63
CA LEU A 485 -11.37 8.33 -12.01
C LEU A 485 -11.25 7.17 -11.00
N ARG A 486 -10.32 7.26 -10.01
CA ARG A 486 -10.11 6.18 -9.04
C ARG A 486 -11.24 6.03 -8.01
N GLY A 487 -12.00 7.04 -7.77
CA GLY A 487 -13.06 7.06 -6.77
C GLY A 487 -12.95 8.28 -5.85
N ASN A 488 -14.08 8.71 -5.32
CA ASN A 488 -14.14 9.82 -4.39
C ASN A 488 -13.93 9.32 -2.96
N GLN A 489 -13.30 10.16 -2.14
CA GLN A 489 -13.16 9.90 -0.71
C GLN A 489 -14.43 10.24 0.09
N ALA A 490 -15.40 10.95 -0.47
CA ALA A 490 -16.70 11.17 0.12
C ALA A 490 -17.75 10.29 -0.55
N SER A 491 -18.63 9.67 0.23
CA SER A 491 -19.77 8.91 -0.30
C SER A 491 -20.73 9.84 -1.06
N LYS A 492 -21.22 9.38 -2.20
CA LYS A 492 -22.19 10.12 -3.03
C LYS A 492 -23.62 10.05 -2.49
N THR A 493 -23.90 9.09 -1.64
CA THR A 493 -25.25 8.70 -1.20
C THR A 493 -25.46 8.80 0.30
N VAL A 494 -24.38 8.73 1.09
CA VAL A 494 -24.43 8.77 2.55
C VAL A 494 -23.56 9.93 3.04
N GLU A 495 -24.19 10.99 3.48
CA GLU A 495 -23.53 12.14 4.12
C GLU A 495 -22.86 11.69 5.42
N GLY A 496 -21.67 12.22 5.71
CA GLY A 496 -20.87 11.84 6.88
C GLY A 496 -20.12 10.50 6.73
N LEU A 497 -20.16 9.86 5.54
CA LEU A 497 -19.36 8.68 5.23
C LEU A 497 -18.22 9.05 4.28
N PHE A 498 -16.97 8.75 4.69
CA PHE A 498 -15.76 9.00 3.93
C PHE A 498 -14.92 7.72 3.80
N TYR A 499 -14.09 7.66 2.76
CA TYR A 499 -13.21 6.53 2.46
C TYR A 499 -11.74 6.94 2.63
N ALA A 500 -10.92 6.08 3.21
CA ALA A 500 -9.47 6.24 3.29
C ALA A 500 -8.75 4.93 2.92
N GLY A 501 -7.50 5.03 2.45
CA GLY A 501 -6.65 3.88 2.16
C GLY A 501 -6.35 3.64 0.68
N SER A 502 -5.74 2.50 0.39
CA SER A 502 -5.18 2.15 -0.93
C SER A 502 -6.23 1.97 -2.03
N THR A 503 -7.48 1.68 -1.68
CA THR A 503 -8.58 1.46 -2.64
C THR A 503 -9.34 2.74 -2.99
N THR A 504 -8.90 3.91 -2.52
CA THR A 504 -9.41 5.23 -2.91
C THR A 504 -8.27 6.14 -3.38
N THR A 505 -8.53 7.42 -3.61
CA THR A 505 -7.48 8.40 -3.94
C THR A 505 -6.61 8.71 -2.71
N PRO A 506 -5.30 8.98 -2.90
CA PRO A 506 -4.58 9.04 -4.18
C PRO A 506 -4.20 7.67 -4.75
N GLY A 507 -4.17 6.59 -3.97
CA GLY A 507 -3.91 5.25 -4.46
C GLY A 507 -3.13 4.34 -3.52
N VAL A 508 -2.32 3.46 -4.10
CA VAL A 508 -1.59 2.39 -3.42
C VAL A 508 -0.29 2.90 -2.79
N GLY A 509 0.07 2.33 -1.64
CA GLY A 509 1.31 2.56 -0.90
C GLY A 509 1.08 3.15 0.47
N VAL A 510 2.01 2.90 1.39
CA VAL A 510 1.94 3.42 2.76
C VAL A 510 1.91 4.97 2.78
N PRO A 511 2.78 5.69 2.02
CA PRO A 511 2.69 7.15 1.95
C PRO A 511 1.34 7.62 1.39
N MET A 512 0.79 6.89 0.40
CA MET A 512 -0.54 7.22 -0.14
C MET A 512 -1.66 7.01 0.89
N CYS A 513 -1.53 6.03 1.79
CA CYS A 513 -2.46 5.82 2.89
C CYS A 513 -2.44 6.98 3.89
N LEU A 514 -1.27 7.53 4.22
CA LEU A 514 -1.14 8.72 5.06
C LEU A 514 -1.82 9.94 4.41
N ILE A 515 -1.57 10.16 3.13
CA ILE A 515 -2.18 11.25 2.36
C ILE A 515 -3.70 11.08 2.24
N SER A 516 -4.15 9.85 1.99
CA SER A 516 -5.58 9.52 1.92
C SER A 516 -6.30 9.80 3.23
N ALA A 517 -5.66 9.47 4.36
CA ALA A 517 -6.16 9.77 5.69
C ALA A 517 -6.29 11.29 5.93
N GLU A 518 -5.28 12.06 5.53
CA GLU A 518 -5.31 13.52 5.63
C GLU A 518 -6.45 14.15 4.82
N ASN A 519 -6.64 13.67 3.59
CA ASN A 519 -7.73 14.13 2.73
C ASN A 519 -9.10 13.77 3.32
N ALA A 520 -9.28 12.54 3.82
CA ALA A 520 -10.53 12.09 4.43
C ALA A 520 -10.87 12.87 5.72
N ALA A 521 -9.86 13.11 6.59
CA ALA A 521 -10.01 13.92 7.79
C ALA A 521 -10.41 15.37 7.46
N SER A 522 -9.82 15.96 6.40
CA SER A 522 -10.19 17.30 5.94
C SER A 522 -11.63 17.37 5.43
N LEU A 523 -12.09 16.36 4.66
CA LEU A 523 -13.47 16.28 4.20
C LEU A 523 -14.46 16.10 5.35
N ALA A 524 -14.07 15.35 6.39
CA ALA A 524 -14.89 15.18 7.59
C ALA A 524 -15.03 16.50 8.37
N ALA A 525 -13.94 17.27 8.49
CA ALA A 525 -13.96 18.59 9.12
C ALA A 525 -14.85 19.59 8.35
N ASP A 526 -14.71 19.63 7.02
CA ASP A 526 -15.54 20.50 6.15
C ASP A 526 -17.04 20.14 6.22
N TYR A 527 -17.35 18.88 6.46
CA TYR A 527 -18.75 18.40 6.56
C TYR A 527 -19.48 18.88 7.81
N LEU A 528 -18.77 19.06 8.94
CA LEU A 528 -19.36 19.52 10.21
C LEU A 528 -19.24 21.03 10.43
N ALA A 529 -18.44 21.75 9.62
CA ALA A 529 -18.31 23.21 9.65
C ALA A 529 -19.53 23.90 9.03
#